data_b4884415d1e97b2a28ab5768d39578b9
#
_entry.id   b4884415d1e97b2a28ab5768d39578b9
#
_cell.length_a   1.000
_cell.length_b   1.000
_cell.length_c   1.000
_cell.angle_alpha   90.00
_cell.angle_beta   90.00
_cell.angle_gamma   90.00
#
_symmetry.space_group_name_H-M   'P 1'
#
loop_
_entity.id
_entity.type
_entity.pdbx_description
1 polymer ?
#
loop_
_entity_poly.entity_id
_entity_poly.type
_entity_poly.pdbx_seq_one_letter_code
_entity_poly.pdbx_strand_id
1 'polypeptide(L)'
;MHPQFEQLNERWFLRAFNYTGSIGDFRYRYLMEKDRSAIHTAVYTKLCYEAATDVCERSFPWTEEGVAQLKAWMQQAYDTFAATGKVPAPIKEEEDA
;
A
#
# COMPACT_ATOMS: atom_id res chain seq x y z
N MET A 1 2.19 13.78 6.98
CA MET A 1 2.17 12.37 6.54
C MET A 1 2.59 11.48 7.68
N HIS A 2 1.96 10.32 7.82
CA HIS A 2 2.30 9.40 8.90
C HIS A 2 3.75 8.97 8.78
N PRO A 3 4.48 8.89 9.89
CA PRO A 3 5.91 8.56 9.81
C PRO A 3 6.23 7.24 9.13
N GLN A 4 5.34 6.26 9.22
CA GLN A 4 5.56 4.97 8.57
C GLN A 4 5.51 5.07 7.05
N PHE A 5 4.85 6.07 6.51
CA PHE A 5 4.82 6.30 5.06
C PHE A 5 5.90 7.29 4.65
N GLU A 6 6.17 8.26 5.51
CA GLU A 6 7.14 9.29 5.20
C GLU A 6 8.54 8.72 4.99
N GLN A 7 8.86 7.64 5.68
CA GLN A 7 10.17 7.02 5.59
C GLN A 7 10.40 6.30 4.26
N LEU A 8 9.35 6.05 3.50
CA LEU A 8 9.47 5.26 2.29
C LEU A 8 10.20 6.01 1.19
N ASN A 9 11.09 5.32 0.50
CA ASN A 9 11.76 5.84 -0.68
C ASN A 9 12.26 4.64 -1.48
N GLU A 10 12.85 4.90 -2.64
CA GLU A 10 13.29 3.80 -3.50
C GLU A 10 14.25 2.87 -2.79
N ARG A 11 15.12 3.43 -1.97
CA ARG A 11 16.11 2.65 -1.23
C ARG A 11 15.48 1.76 -0.19
N TRP A 12 14.45 2.25 0.45
CA TRP A 12 13.76 1.48 1.47
C TRP A 12 13.26 0.17 0.89
N PHE A 13 12.71 0.23 -0.33
CA PHE A 13 12.16 -0.95 -0.96
C PHE A 13 13.23 -1.92 -1.45
N LEU A 14 14.45 -1.47 -1.59
CA LEU A 14 15.54 -2.38 -1.94
C LEU A 14 15.82 -3.40 -0.86
N ARG A 15 15.56 -3.04 0.38
CA ARG A 15 15.83 -3.91 1.52
C ARG A 15 14.63 -4.76 1.90
N ALA A 16 13.45 -4.30 1.54
CA ALA A 16 12.22 -4.99 1.92
C ALA A 16 11.69 -5.69 0.69
N PHE A 17 11.91 -6.97 0.62
CA PHE A 17 11.50 -7.73 -0.53
C PHE A 17 10.01 -8.04 -0.49
N ASN A 18 9.53 -8.33 0.69
CA ASN A 18 8.13 -8.65 0.95
C ASN A 18 7.88 -8.19 2.37
N TYR A 19 7.12 -7.12 2.52
CA TYR A 19 6.99 -6.46 3.81
C TYR A 19 5.53 -6.27 4.19
N THR A 20 5.21 -6.57 5.45
CA THR A 20 3.90 -6.27 5.99
C THR A 20 4.05 -5.36 7.20
N GLY A 21 3.13 -4.43 7.35
CA GLY A 21 3.13 -3.52 8.48
C GLY A 21 1.73 -3.24 8.95
N SER A 22 1.62 -2.48 10.03
CA SER A 22 0.31 -2.14 10.56
C SER A 22 0.38 -0.85 11.38
N ILE A 23 -0.75 -0.16 11.42
CA ILE A 23 -0.98 0.96 12.31
C ILE A 23 -2.32 0.65 12.96
N GLY A 24 -2.28 0.06 14.15
CA GLY A 24 -3.50 -0.47 14.75
C GLY A 24 -4.09 -1.55 13.88
N ASP A 25 -5.35 -1.42 13.53
CA ASP A 25 -6.03 -2.38 12.68
C ASP A 25 -5.82 -2.11 11.19
N PHE A 26 -5.22 -0.99 10.84
CA PHE A 26 -4.89 -0.68 9.46
C PHE A 26 -3.63 -1.45 9.09
N ARG A 27 -3.75 -2.38 8.16
CA ARG A 27 -2.64 -3.24 7.78
C ARG A 27 -2.29 -3.03 6.33
N TYR A 28 -1.02 -3.26 5.98
CA TYR A 28 -0.59 -3.06 4.61
C TYR A 28 0.54 -4.01 4.28
N ARG A 29 0.74 -4.19 2.98
CA ARG A 29 1.74 -5.12 2.47
C ARG A 29 2.35 -4.54 1.22
N TYR A 30 3.66 -4.70 1.10
CA TYR A 30 4.39 -4.36 -0.12
C TYR A 30 5.02 -5.62 -0.67
N LEU A 31 4.85 -5.83 -1.97
CA LEU A 31 5.49 -6.93 -2.67
C LEU A 31 6.22 -6.34 -3.87
N MET A 32 7.54 -6.44 -3.87
CA MET A 32 8.38 -5.83 -4.87
C MET A 32 8.72 -6.83 -5.96
N GLU A 33 8.63 -6.39 -7.21
CA GLU A 33 9.04 -7.23 -8.33
C GLU A 33 10.54 -7.40 -8.34
N LYS A 34 10.99 -8.58 -8.73
CA LYS A 34 12.41 -8.87 -8.73
C LYS A 34 13.18 -8.03 -9.73
N ASP A 35 12.55 -7.66 -10.82
CA ASP A 35 13.21 -6.86 -11.85
C ASP A 35 13.11 -5.36 -11.57
N ARG A 36 12.57 -5.00 -10.39
CA ARG A 36 12.44 -3.62 -9.95
C ARG A 36 11.53 -2.80 -10.85
N SER A 37 10.57 -3.44 -11.48
CA SER A 37 9.66 -2.72 -12.37
C SER A 37 8.48 -2.12 -11.62
N ALA A 38 8.06 -2.73 -10.51
CA ALA A 38 6.86 -2.30 -9.83
C ALA A 38 6.86 -2.70 -8.36
N ILE A 39 6.07 -1.97 -7.59
CA ILE A 39 5.80 -2.29 -6.18
C ILE A 39 4.31 -2.50 -6.07
N HIS A 40 3.92 -3.69 -5.65
CA HIS A 40 2.51 -4.04 -5.47
C HIS A 40 2.13 -3.77 -4.02
N THR A 41 1.12 -2.95 -3.82
CA THR A 41 0.71 -2.48 -2.50
C THR A 41 -0.70 -2.92 -2.21
N ALA A 42 -0.93 -3.38 -0.99
CA ALA A 42 -2.26 -3.75 -0.54
C ALA A 42 -2.51 -3.16 0.83
N VAL A 43 -3.75 -2.73 1.09
CA VAL A 43 -4.18 -2.29 2.41
C VAL A 43 -5.42 -3.10 2.77
N TYR A 44 -5.53 -3.43 4.06
CA TYR A 44 -6.63 -4.26 4.53
C TYR A 44 -6.76 -4.07 6.04
N THR A 45 -7.78 -4.65 6.63
CA THR A 45 -7.99 -4.53 8.08
C THR A 45 -8.09 -5.89 8.70
N LYS A 46 -7.77 -5.94 10.00
CA LYS A 46 -7.97 -7.09 10.86
C LYS A 46 -7.03 -8.24 10.56
N LEU A 47 -7.46 -9.19 9.80
CA LEU A 47 -6.79 -10.47 9.66
C LEU A 47 -5.58 -10.38 8.74
N CYS A 48 -4.91 -11.50 8.51
CA CYS A 48 -3.81 -11.53 7.57
C CYS A 48 -4.34 -11.33 6.15
N TYR A 49 -3.44 -11.07 5.24
CA TYR A 49 -3.80 -10.73 3.87
C TYR A 49 -4.72 -11.77 3.23
N GLU A 50 -4.38 -13.05 3.40
CA GLU A 50 -5.14 -14.12 2.77
C GLU A 50 -6.56 -14.24 3.32
N ALA A 51 -6.76 -13.84 4.57
CA ALA A 51 -8.07 -13.97 5.20
C ALA A 51 -8.89 -12.70 5.13
N ALA A 52 -8.29 -11.59 4.70
CA ALA A 52 -8.99 -10.32 4.66
C ALA A 52 -9.99 -10.29 3.52
N THR A 53 -11.14 -9.68 3.78
CA THR A 53 -12.19 -9.57 2.77
C THR A 53 -12.27 -8.15 2.20
N ASP A 54 -11.56 -7.21 2.80
CA ASP A 54 -11.63 -5.81 2.40
C ASP A 54 -10.29 -5.31 1.89
N VAL A 55 -9.65 -6.11 1.06
CA VAL A 55 -8.33 -5.77 0.51
C VAL A 55 -8.48 -4.78 -0.64
N CYS A 56 -7.70 -3.71 -0.57
CA CYS A 56 -7.60 -2.75 -1.66
C CYS A 56 -6.16 -2.77 -2.16
N GLU A 57 -5.97 -3.08 -3.42
CA GLU A 57 -4.64 -3.27 -3.99
C GLU A 57 -4.37 -2.27 -5.10
N ARG A 58 -3.11 -1.88 -5.20
CA ARG A 58 -2.67 -1.01 -6.27
C ARG A 58 -1.18 -1.19 -6.49
N SER A 59 -0.76 -1.07 -7.75
CA SER A 59 0.65 -1.20 -8.12
C SER A 59 1.18 0.15 -8.57
N PHE A 60 2.46 0.38 -8.28
CA PHE A 60 3.15 1.63 -8.62
C PHE A 60 4.47 1.30 -9.27
N PRO A 61 4.93 2.12 -10.22
CA PRO A 61 6.27 1.92 -10.77
C PRO A 61 7.32 2.18 -9.70
N TRP A 62 8.39 1.41 -9.74
CA TRP A 62 9.46 1.56 -8.76
C TRP A 62 10.41 2.65 -9.21
N THR A 63 9.96 3.89 -9.11
CA THR A 63 10.71 5.08 -9.48
C THR A 63 10.45 6.12 -8.41
N GLU A 64 11.21 7.21 -8.46
CA GLU A 64 11.01 8.28 -7.50
C GLU A 64 9.57 8.78 -7.53
N GLU A 65 9.05 8.98 -8.73
CA GLU A 65 7.69 9.47 -8.88
C GLU A 65 6.68 8.43 -8.43
N GLY A 66 6.92 7.16 -8.79
CA GLY A 66 6.02 6.09 -8.40
C GLY A 66 5.97 5.91 -6.89
N VAL A 67 7.11 6.02 -6.23
CA VAL A 67 7.14 5.93 -4.76
C VAL A 67 6.40 7.11 -4.15
N ALA A 68 6.55 8.30 -4.72
CA ALA A 68 5.81 9.46 -4.22
C ALA A 68 4.30 9.24 -4.33
N GLN A 69 3.85 8.67 -5.44
CA GLN A 69 2.45 8.34 -5.63
C GLN A 69 2.00 7.28 -4.63
N LEU A 70 2.84 6.30 -4.40
CA LEU A 70 2.54 5.23 -3.44
C LEU A 70 2.34 5.81 -2.04
N LYS A 71 3.24 6.70 -1.62
CA LYS A 71 3.14 7.31 -0.31
C LYS A 71 1.86 8.12 -0.17
N ALA A 72 1.51 8.89 -1.19
CA ALA A 72 0.28 9.66 -1.17
C ALA A 72 -0.94 8.76 -1.09
N TRP A 73 -0.93 7.67 -1.84
CA TRP A 73 -2.03 6.71 -1.83
C TRP A 73 -2.15 6.04 -0.47
N MET A 74 -1.02 5.66 0.14
CA MET A 74 -1.03 5.06 1.46
C MET A 74 -1.59 6.01 2.51
N GLN A 75 -1.20 7.28 2.44
CA GLN A 75 -1.71 8.26 3.39
C GLN A 75 -3.22 8.44 3.21
N GLN A 76 -3.67 8.49 1.97
CA GLN A 76 -5.09 8.60 1.68
C GLN A 76 -5.87 7.40 2.21
N ALA A 77 -5.32 6.21 2.01
CA ALA A 77 -5.97 5.00 2.50
C ALA A 77 -6.06 5.01 4.02
N TYR A 78 -4.99 5.43 4.67
CA TYR A 78 -4.99 5.51 6.12
C TYR A 78 -5.98 6.55 6.62
N ASP A 79 -6.03 7.72 5.96
CA ASP A 79 -6.97 8.75 6.36
C ASP A 79 -8.41 8.28 6.23
N THR A 80 -8.71 7.55 5.18
CA THR A 80 -10.04 6.97 5.00
C THR A 80 -10.34 5.98 6.11
N PHE A 81 -9.37 5.15 6.45
CA PHE A 81 -9.54 4.20 7.55
C PHE A 81 -9.78 4.93 8.87
N ALA A 82 -9.00 5.98 9.13
CA ALA A 82 -9.13 6.72 10.38
C ALA A 82 -10.50 7.37 10.50
N ALA A 83 -11.08 7.78 9.37
CA ALA A 83 -12.37 8.43 9.37
C ALA A 83 -13.54 7.46 9.42
N THR A 84 -13.41 6.29 8.80
CA THR A 84 -14.54 5.39 8.60
C THR A 84 -14.36 4.03 9.26
N GLY A 85 -13.15 3.68 9.68
CA GLY A 85 -12.85 2.35 10.21
C GLY A 85 -12.68 1.31 9.13
N LYS A 86 -12.64 1.71 7.87
CA LYS A 86 -12.52 0.78 6.73
C LYS A 86 -11.51 1.32 5.74
N VAL A 87 -10.84 0.40 5.05
CA VAL A 87 -9.97 0.81 3.95
C VAL A 87 -10.83 1.22 2.77
N PRO A 88 -10.29 1.99 1.81
CA PRO A 88 -11.05 2.36 0.63
C PRO A 88 -11.53 1.12 -0.11
N ALA A 89 -12.68 1.25 -0.76
CA ALA A 89 -13.18 0.14 -1.57
C ALA A 89 -12.18 -0.10 -2.72
N PRO A 90 -12.04 -1.36 -3.14
CA PRO A 90 -11.15 -1.65 -4.26
C PRO A 90 -11.51 -0.78 -5.47
N ILE A 91 -10.48 -0.22 -6.08
CA ILE A 91 -10.70 0.63 -7.24
C ILE A 91 -10.85 -0.26 -8.45
N LYS A 92 -11.80 0.10 -9.27
CA LYS A 92 -12.10 -0.69 -10.46
C LYS A 92 -11.69 0.02 -11.72
N GLU A 93 -10.66 0.83 -11.62
CA GLU A 93 -10.20 1.57 -12.77
C GLU A 93 -9.74 0.65 -13.90
N GLU A 94 -9.32 -0.54 -13.53
CA GLU A 94 -8.93 -1.50 -14.54
C GLU A 94 -10.07 -1.81 -15.47
N GLU A 95 -11.26 -1.61 -14.99
CA GLU A 95 -12.43 -1.82 -15.83
C GLU A 95 -12.56 -0.74 -16.88
N ASP A 96 -11.94 0.37 -16.61
CA ASP A 96 -11.98 1.48 -17.55
C ASP A 96 -11.13 1.19 -18.76
N ALA A 97 -10.23 0.30 -18.58
CA ALA A 97 -9.30 -0.03 -19.64
C ALA A 97 -10.04 -0.61 -20.85
#